data_6549aaaf7f4dafb8ccbcd502281d938e
#
_entry.id   6549aaaf7f4dafb8ccbcd502281d938e
#
_cell.length_a   1.000
_cell.length_b   1.000
_cell.length_c   1.000
_cell.angle_alpha   90.00
_cell.angle_beta   90.00
_cell.angle_gamma   90.00
#
_symmetry.space_group_name_H-M   'P 1'
#
loop_
_entity.id
_entity.type
_entity.pdbx_description
1 polymer ?
#
loop_
_entity_poly.entity_id
_entity_poly.type
_entity_poly.pdbx_seq_one_letter_code
_entity_poly.pdbx_strand_id
1 'polypeptide(L)'
;MTVTKVVSKKLKIGKPPAIVMVNPKFGHNVGAVMRNASCFGIDQVFFTGDRVNIDPTKGERLPREERMKAYGSVEVFHFDYPLDLFDHGTPVCVEISPSAEQLPDFEHPEDPIYVFGPEDGSVPPQVSRLCHRFVMIPTRHCMNLSVATGAVLYDAYAKRLAAGVEPRVSTAELLDESRGWEEPEVYDRYGLATNR
;
A
#
# COMPACT_ATOMS: atom_id res chain seq x y z
N MET A 1 -17.58 -0.08 15.77
CA MET A 1 -16.35 0.69 16.05
C MET A 1 -15.23 -0.32 16.21
N THR A 2 -14.47 -0.57 15.17
CA THR A 2 -13.33 -1.49 15.24
C THR A 2 -12.11 -0.64 15.52
N VAL A 3 -11.56 -0.80 16.71
CA VAL A 3 -10.37 -0.09 17.17
C VAL A 3 -9.17 -0.69 16.46
N THR A 4 -8.46 0.12 15.70
CA THR A 4 -7.14 -0.23 15.14
C THR A 4 -6.20 -0.49 16.32
N LYS A 5 -5.87 -1.74 16.57
CA LYS A 5 -4.95 -2.11 17.65
C LYS A 5 -3.53 -1.82 17.19
N VAL A 6 -2.91 -0.78 17.75
CA VAL A 6 -1.46 -0.68 17.80
C VAL A 6 -0.99 -1.67 18.87
N VAL A 7 -0.48 -2.82 18.47
CA VAL A 7 -0.06 -3.88 19.40
C VAL A 7 1.46 -3.87 19.52
N SER A 8 1.96 -3.38 20.67
CA SER A 8 3.25 -3.83 21.17
C SER A 8 2.98 -5.06 22.02
N LYS A 9 3.25 -6.23 21.53
CA LYS A 9 3.65 -7.48 22.19
C LYS A 9 3.25 -8.71 21.38
N LYS A 10 4.26 -9.48 20.96
CA LYS A 10 4.17 -10.72 20.16
C LYS A 10 3.27 -10.56 18.94
N LEU A 11 3.86 -9.99 17.90
CA LEU A 11 3.29 -9.87 16.58
C LEU A 11 2.83 -11.26 16.10
N LYS A 12 1.55 -11.46 15.87
CA LYS A 12 1.11 -12.47 14.92
C LYS A 12 1.31 -11.85 13.54
N ILE A 13 2.48 -12.08 12.97
CA ILE A 13 2.76 -11.68 11.60
C ILE A 13 1.85 -12.55 10.74
N GLY A 14 0.95 -11.90 10.01
CA GLY A 14 0.12 -12.56 9.01
C GLY A 14 0.97 -13.03 7.81
N LYS A 15 0.30 -13.61 6.85
CA LYS A 15 0.97 -13.98 5.60
C LYS A 15 1.17 -12.75 4.73
N PRO A 16 2.29 -12.62 3.99
CA PRO A 16 2.42 -11.64 2.93
C PRO A 16 1.28 -11.76 1.90
N PRO A 17 0.97 -10.69 1.14
CA PRO A 17 1.74 -9.46 1.03
C PRO A 17 1.62 -8.52 2.24
N ALA A 18 2.70 -7.77 2.52
CA ALA A 18 2.73 -6.78 3.59
C ALA A 18 3.44 -5.49 3.13
N ILE A 19 3.19 -4.39 3.85
CA ILE A 19 3.82 -3.09 3.58
C ILE A 19 4.57 -2.64 4.83
N VAL A 20 5.80 -2.18 4.64
CA VAL A 20 6.64 -1.57 5.67
C VAL A 20 6.98 -0.13 5.27
N MET A 21 6.65 0.83 6.10
CA MET A 21 7.10 2.21 5.98
C MET A 21 8.18 2.47 7.01
N VAL A 22 9.39 2.81 6.56
CA VAL A 22 10.52 3.07 7.45
C VAL A 22 10.51 4.53 7.85
N ASN A 23 10.25 4.79 9.13
CA ASN A 23 10.26 6.13 9.73
C ASN A 23 9.49 7.20 8.92
N PRO A 24 8.22 6.95 8.57
CA PRO A 24 7.42 7.89 7.79
C PRO A 24 7.32 9.24 8.52
N LYS A 25 7.26 10.33 7.75
CA LYS A 25 7.24 11.69 8.30
C LYS A 25 5.84 12.18 8.60
N PHE A 26 4.87 11.79 7.80
CA PHE A 26 3.53 12.35 7.84
C PHE A 26 2.47 11.27 8.07
N GLY A 27 1.64 11.44 9.10
CA GLY A 27 0.55 10.51 9.43
C GLY A 27 -0.47 10.33 8.31
N HIS A 28 -0.73 11.39 7.50
CA HIS A 28 -1.63 11.28 6.36
C HIS A 28 -1.14 10.31 5.27
N ASN A 29 0.19 10.17 5.12
CA ASN A 29 0.73 9.16 4.21
C ASN A 29 0.50 7.75 4.72
N VAL A 30 0.66 7.54 6.04
CA VAL A 30 0.34 6.24 6.66
C VAL A 30 -1.12 5.87 6.41
N GLY A 31 -2.04 6.82 6.62
CA GLY A 31 -3.44 6.59 6.34
C GLY A 31 -3.76 6.30 4.88
N ALA A 32 -3.14 7.03 3.97
CA ALA A 32 -3.32 6.77 2.54
C ALA A 32 -2.72 5.41 2.11
N VAL A 33 -1.60 4.99 2.73
CA VAL A 33 -1.03 3.65 2.52
C VAL A 33 -1.96 2.56 3.03
N MET A 34 -2.58 2.75 4.20
CA MET A 34 -3.61 1.81 4.69
C MET A 34 -4.76 1.67 3.71
N ARG A 35 -5.20 2.78 3.09
CA ARG A 35 -6.22 2.74 2.05
C ARG A 35 -5.77 1.91 0.85
N ASN A 36 -4.58 2.16 0.35
CA ASN A 36 -4.03 1.37 -0.74
C ASN A 36 -3.98 -0.11 -0.38
N ALA A 37 -3.50 -0.45 0.84
CA ALA A 37 -3.48 -1.81 1.34
C ALA A 37 -4.86 -2.46 1.29
N SER A 38 -5.89 -1.79 1.83
CA SER A 38 -7.28 -2.27 1.80
C SER A 38 -7.80 -2.49 0.38
N CYS A 39 -7.50 -1.59 -0.56
CA CYS A 39 -7.94 -1.71 -1.96
C CYS A 39 -7.33 -2.94 -2.67
N PHE A 40 -6.15 -3.38 -2.26
CA PHE A 40 -5.43 -4.51 -2.88
C PHE A 40 -5.37 -5.76 -2.00
N GLY A 41 -6.24 -5.86 -0.98
CA GLY A 41 -6.37 -7.05 -0.15
C GLY A 41 -5.18 -7.33 0.76
N ILE A 42 -4.45 -6.29 1.18
CA ILE A 42 -3.36 -6.40 2.14
C ILE A 42 -3.88 -6.08 3.53
N ASP A 43 -3.77 -7.04 4.42
CA ASP A 43 -4.33 -6.96 5.77
C ASP A 43 -3.40 -6.29 6.78
N GLN A 44 -2.10 -6.18 6.47
CA GLN A 44 -1.10 -5.72 7.42
C GLN A 44 -0.19 -4.63 6.87
N VAL A 45 -0.12 -3.52 7.61
CA VAL A 45 0.76 -2.39 7.35
C VAL A 45 1.62 -2.15 8.58
N PHE A 46 2.92 -2.01 8.35
CA PHE A 46 3.90 -1.82 9.40
C PHE A 46 4.61 -0.47 9.22
N PHE A 47 4.96 0.18 10.32
CA PHE A 47 5.83 1.35 10.26
C PHE A 47 6.83 1.35 11.43
N THR A 48 7.98 1.98 11.21
CA THR A 48 9.04 2.14 12.21
C THR A 48 9.23 3.61 12.56
N GLY A 49 10.03 3.88 13.59
CA GLY A 49 10.38 5.23 14.02
C GLY A 49 9.29 5.91 14.84
N ASP A 50 9.56 7.13 15.27
CA ASP A 50 8.76 7.89 16.24
C ASP A 50 8.19 9.20 15.68
N ARG A 51 8.38 9.46 14.38
CA ARG A 51 7.95 10.71 13.73
C ARG A 51 6.44 10.82 13.56
N VAL A 52 5.76 9.66 13.48
CA VAL A 52 4.31 9.59 13.36
C VAL A 52 3.75 8.96 14.62
N ASN A 53 2.96 9.72 15.36
CA ASN A 53 2.25 9.21 16.51
C ASN A 53 0.83 8.81 16.09
N ILE A 54 0.61 7.50 15.96
CA ILE A 54 -0.71 6.91 15.71
C ILE A 54 -1.08 6.12 16.97
N ASP A 55 -1.39 6.83 18.05
CA ASP A 55 -1.86 6.20 19.29
C ASP A 55 -3.37 6.39 19.45
N PRO A 56 -4.18 5.40 19.11
CA PRO A 56 -5.63 5.50 19.23
C PRO A 56 -6.08 5.65 20.69
N THR A 57 -5.22 5.31 21.66
CA THR A 57 -5.55 5.44 23.09
C THR A 57 -5.48 6.89 23.56
N LYS A 58 -4.75 7.75 22.86
CA LYS A 58 -4.61 9.17 23.18
C LYS A 58 -5.68 10.08 22.58
N GLY A 59 -6.67 9.51 21.92
CA GLY A 59 -7.77 10.26 21.31
C GLY A 59 -7.36 11.05 20.07
N GLU A 60 -6.16 10.84 19.54
CA GLU A 60 -5.74 11.40 18.26
C GLU A 60 -6.59 10.76 17.16
N ARG A 61 -7.31 11.58 16.44
CA ARG A 61 -8.08 11.12 15.30
C ARG A 61 -7.10 10.76 14.19
N LEU A 62 -7.22 9.55 13.69
CA LEU A 62 -6.60 9.17 12.43
C LEU A 62 -6.88 10.25 11.37
N PRO A 63 -5.94 10.59 10.47
CA PRO A 63 -6.15 11.57 9.42
C PRO A 63 -7.46 11.35 8.66
N ARG A 64 -8.00 12.40 8.06
CA ARG A 64 -9.32 12.38 7.40
C ARG A 64 -9.46 11.26 6.35
N GLU A 65 -8.35 10.90 5.74
CA GLU A 65 -8.21 9.82 4.75
C GLU A 65 -8.58 8.46 5.33
N GLU A 66 -8.41 8.27 6.64
CA GLU A 66 -8.65 7.02 7.36
C GLU A 66 -10.08 6.84 7.86
N ARG A 67 -10.92 7.86 7.73
CA ARG A 67 -12.31 7.81 8.21
C ARG A 67 -13.26 7.08 7.27
N MET A 68 -12.78 6.55 6.16
CA MET A 68 -13.61 5.77 5.24
C MET A 68 -13.73 4.33 5.75
N LYS A 69 -14.93 3.78 5.70
CA LYS A 69 -15.33 2.49 6.32
C LYS A 69 -14.55 1.25 5.81
N ALA A 70 -13.73 1.38 4.79
CA ALA A 70 -12.94 0.31 4.18
C ALA A 70 -11.75 -0.17 5.04
N TYR A 71 -11.37 0.54 6.11
CA TYR A 71 -10.18 0.22 6.92
C TYR A 71 -10.38 -0.76 8.06
N GLY A 72 -11.59 -1.25 8.25
CA GLY A 72 -11.86 -2.23 9.31
C GLY A 72 -11.09 -3.54 9.15
N SER A 73 -10.46 -3.77 8.01
CA SER A 73 -9.72 -5.00 7.69
C SER A 73 -8.21 -4.86 7.73
N VAL A 74 -7.64 -3.64 7.77
CA VAL A 74 -6.18 -3.44 7.77
C VAL A 74 -5.69 -3.21 9.19
N GLU A 75 -4.81 -4.09 9.66
CA GLU A 75 -4.12 -3.91 10.92
C GLU A 75 -2.85 -3.10 10.73
N VAL A 76 -2.61 -2.13 11.63
CA VAL A 76 -1.42 -1.28 11.61
C VAL A 76 -0.55 -1.59 12.82
N PHE A 77 0.71 -1.85 12.56
CA PHE A 77 1.69 -2.19 13.59
C PHE A 77 2.83 -1.18 13.61
N HIS A 78 3.16 -0.70 14.79
CA HIS A 78 4.37 0.07 15.05
C HIS A 78 5.40 -0.82 15.73
N PHE A 79 6.63 -0.81 15.24
CA PHE A 79 7.73 -1.58 15.82
C PHE A 79 9.08 -0.88 15.57
N ASP A 80 10.05 -1.19 16.41
CA ASP A 80 11.35 -0.51 16.39
C ASP A 80 12.20 -0.93 15.18
N TYR A 81 12.07 -2.19 14.74
CA TYR A 81 12.87 -2.73 13.65
C TYR A 81 12.18 -3.91 12.92
N PRO A 82 12.20 -3.97 11.58
CA PRO A 82 11.39 -4.91 10.80
C PRO A 82 11.94 -6.34 10.67
N LEU A 83 12.98 -6.72 11.41
CA LEU A 83 13.72 -7.98 11.20
C LEU A 83 12.84 -9.23 11.26
N ASP A 84 12.03 -9.35 12.30
CA ASP A 84 11.21 -10.55 12.51
C ASP A 84 10.15 -10.71 11.40
N LEU A 85 9.76 -9.61 10.75
CA LEU A 85 8.83 -9.64 9.63
C LEU A 85 9.45 -10.25 8.37
N PHE A 86 10.73 -9.97 8.14
CA PHE A 86 11.43 -10.40 6.93
C PHE A 86 11.66 -11.92 6.86
N ASP A 87 11.54 -12.62 7.97
CA ASP A 87 11.55 -14.08 8.00
C ASP A 87 10.25 -14.72 7.47
N HIS A 88 9.21 -13.92 7.23
CA HIS A 88 7.88 -14.40 6.81
C HIS A 88 7.56 -14.18 5.33
N GLY A 89 8.46 -13.56 4.58
CA GLY A 89 8.27 -13.31 3.15
C GLY A 89 9.50 -12.72 2.50
N THR A 90 9.36 -12.26 1.26
CA THR A 90 10.45 -11.71 0.46
C THR A 90 10.48 -10.18 0.58
N PRO A 91 11.45 -9.59 1.31
CA PRO A 91 11.57 -8.14 1.43
C PRO A 91 12.01 -7.51 0.10
N VAL A 92 11.19 -6.60 -0.40
CA VAL A 92 11.38 -5.84 -1.64
C VAL A 92 11.56 -4.36 -1.29
N CYS A 93 12.76 -3.83 -1.46
CA CYS A 93 13.04 -2.42 -1.25
C CYS A 93 12.53 -1.59 -2.44
N VAL A 94 11.60 -0.67 -2.19
CA VAL A 94 11.11 0.27 -3.20
C VAL A 94 11.93 1.56 -3.08
N GLU A 95 12.97 1.67 -3.89
CA GLU A 95 13.95 2.76 -3.80
C GLU A 95 14.62 3.04 -5.14
N ILE A 96 15.00 4.29 -5.38
CA ILE A 96 15.80 4.64 -6.54
C ILE A 96 17.26 4.22 -6.27
N SER A 97 17.70 3.14 -6.89
CA SER A 97 19.02 2.56 -6.69
C SER A 97 19.58 2.01 -8.01
N PRO A 98 20.91 2.05 -8.21
CA PRO A 98 21.52 1.44 -9.40
C PRO A 98 21.26 -0.06 -9.54
N SER A 99 20.95 -0.75 -8.47
CA SER A 99 20.60 -2.18 -8.46
C SER A 99 19.11 -2.46 -8.56
N ALA A 100 18.27 -1.41 -8.59
CA ALA A 100 16.84 -1.58 -8.65
C ALA A 100 16.36 -1.90 -10.07
N GLU A 101 15.52 -2.92 -10.18
CA GLU A 101 14.77 -3.21 -11.40
C GLU A 101 13.69 -2.14 -11.63
N GLN A 102 13.37 -1.85 -12.87
CA GLN A 102 12.24 -0.95 -13.17
C GLN A 102 10.92 -1.66 -12.94
N LEU A 103 9.98 -0.99 -12.28
CA LEU A 103 8.69 -1.57 -11.91
C LEU A 103 7.95 -2.26 -13.08
N PRO A 104 7.91 -1.71 -14.31
CA PRO A 104 7.25 -2.39 -15.43
C PRO A 104 7.82 -3.78 -15.75
N ASP A 105 9.12 -3.98 -15.53
CA ASP A 105 9.82 -5.23 -15.83
C ASP A 105 10.01 -6.12 -14.60
N PHE A 106 9.63 -5.62 -13.42
CA PHE A 106 9.83 -6.31 -12.15
C PHE A 106 8.87 -7.49 -11.96
N GLU A 107 9.39 -8.68 -11.73
CA GLU A 107 8.59 -9.84 -11.34
C GLU A 107 8.38 -9.83 -9.82
N HIS A 108 7.16 -9.61 -9.40
CA HIS A 108 6.81 -9.61 -7.98
C HIS A 108 6.90 -11.01 -7.39
N PRO A 109 7.55 -11.19 -6.21
CA PRO A 109 7.51 -12.47 -5.50
C PRO A 109 6.09 -12.83 -5.08
N GLU A 110 5.87 -14.11 -4.76
CA GLU A 110 4.55 -14.59 -4.30
C GLU A 110 4.19 -14.06 -2.90
N ASP A 111 5.20 -13.80 -2.08
CA ASP A 111 5.11 -13.39 -0.69
C ASP A 111 5.83 -12.04 -0.42
N PRO A 112 5.49 -10.96 -1.15
CA PRO A 112 6.25 -9.72 -1.07
C PRO A 112 6.01 -8.98 0.24
N ILE A 113 7.10 -8.42 0.80
CA ILE A 113 7.07 -7.43 1.85
C ILE A 113 7.67 -6.14 1.27
N TYR A 114 6.81 -5.22 0.84
CA TYR A 114 7.25 -3.98 0.22
C TYR A 114 7.74 -2.99 1.26
N VAL A 115 9.00 -2.57 1.15
CA VAL A 115 9.67 -1.68 2.08
C VAL A 115 9.88 -0.32 1.44
N PHE A 116 9.27 0.71 2.02
CA PHE A 116 9.35 2.10 1.57
C PHE A 116 10.13 2.95 2.56
N GLY A 117 10.96 3.86 2.05
CA GLY A 117 11.69 4.84 2.84
C GLY A 117 10.83 6.02 3.31
N PRO A 118 11.40 6.89 4.16
CA PRO A 118 10.76 8.14 4.56
C PRO A 118 10.69 9.13 3.38
N GLU A 119 9.78 10.09 3.48
CA GLU A 119 9.53 11.09 2.42
C GLU A 119 10.70 12.05 2.17
N ASP A 120 11.59 12.20 3.13
CA ASP A 120 12.73 13.11 3.10
C ASP A 120 14.09 12.38 3.14
N GLY A 121 14.12 11.11 2.75
CA GLY A 121 15.34 10.31 2.73
C GLY A 121 15.14 8.97 2.03
N SER A 122 16.15 8.13 2.11
CA SER A 122 16.13 6.77 1.56
C SER A 122 15.90 5.73 2.64
N VAL A 123 15.60 4.50 2.23
CA VAL A 123 15.57 3.35 3.14
C VAL A 123 16.95 3.20 3.80
N PRO A 124 17.04 3.27 5.14
CA PRO A 124 18.33 3.21 5.82
C PRO A 124 19.10 1.93 5.50
N PRO A 125 20.45 2.00 5.41
CA PRO A 125 21.27 0.83 5.05
C PRO A 125 21.06 -0.39 5.95
N GLN A 126 20.68 -0.19 7.21
CA GLN A 126 20.40 -1.27 8.16
C GLN A 126 19.19 -2.10 7.72
N VAL A 127 18.22 -1.47 7.03
CA VAL A 127 17.01 -2.13 6.52
C VAL A 127 17.23 -2.61 5.09
N SER A 128 17.76 -1.75 4.21
CA SER A 128 17.93 -2.10 2.79
C SER A 128 18.85 -3.28 2.55
N ARG A 129 19.87 -3.51 3.41
CA ARG A 129 20.75 -4.68 3.35
C ARG A 129 20.06 -6.01 3.62
N LEU A 130 18.88 -5.98 4.20
CA LEU A 130 18.06 -7.15 4.50
C LEU A 130 17.03 -7.42 3.39
N CYS A 131 16.91 -6.50 2.43
CA CYS A 131 16.02 -6.67 1.30
C CYS A 131 16.68 -7.55 0.24
N HIS A 132 15.91 -8.51 -0.29
CA HIS A 132 16.40 -9.46 -1.28
C HIS A 132 16.25 -8.94 -2.71
N ARG A 133 15.31 -8.05 -2.93
CA ARG A 133 15.00 -7.46 -4.23
C ARG A 133 14.88 -5.94 -4.10
N PHE A 134 15.19 -5.26 -5.19
CA PHE A 134 15.09 -3.81 -5.29
C PHE A 134 14.28 -3.44 -6.51
N VAL A 135 13.30 -2.56 -6.34
CA VAL A 135 12.46 -2.08 -7.43
C VAL A 135 12.35 -0.56 -7.38
N MET A 136 12.35 0.08 -8.54
CA MET A 136 12.11 1.51 -8.65
C MET A 136 10.98 1.83 -9.62
N ILE A 137 10.24 2.88 -9.34
CA ILE A 137 9.26 3.43 -10.28
C ILE A 137 10.01 4.40 -11.21
N PRO A 138 10.04 4.16 -12.53
CA PRO A 138 10.85 4.95 -13.47
C PRO A 138 10.18 6.29 -13.79
N THR A 139 10.21 7.23 -12.84
CA THR A 139 9.64 8.57 -12.96
C THR A 139 10.71 9.65 -12.95
N ARG A 140 10.39 10.85 -13.44
CA ARG A 140 11.36 11.97 -13.50
C ARG A 140 11.71 12.53 -12.12
N HIS A 141 10.83 12.37 -11.13
CA HIS A 141 10.98 12.86 -9.76
C HIS A 141 10.47 11.81 -8.78
N CYS A 142 10.92 11.89 -7.53
CA CYS A 142 10.41 11.03 -6.47
C CYS A 142 8.89 11.24 -6.30
N MET A 143 8.16 10.16 -6.21
CA MET A 143 6.72 10.17 -5.91
C MET A 143 6.48 10.32 -4.41
N ASN A 144 5.32 10.85 -4.06
CA ASN A 144 4.85 10.76 -2.67
C ASN A 144 4.75 9.29 -2.23
N LEU A 145 5.06 9.02 -0.96
CA LEU A 145 5.08 7.68 -0.37
C LEU A 145 3.80 6.88 -0.65
N SER A 146 2.64 7.46 -0.40
CA SER A 146 1.36 6.76 -0.60
C SER A 146 1.03 6.54 -2.08
N VAL A 147 1.43 7.48 -2.95
CA VAL A 147 1.26 7.34 -4.40
C VAL A 147 2.18 6.24 -4.95
N ALA A 148 3.43 6.22 -4.51
CA ALA A 148 4.38 5.16 -4.86
C ALA A 148 3.88 3.77 -4.41
N THR A 149 3.34 3.69 -3.18
CA THR A 149 2.73 2.45 -2.68
C THR A 149 1.59 2.00 -3.58
N GLY A 150 0.67 2.90 -3.93
CA GLY A 150 -0.44 2.57 -4.83
C GLY A 150 0.03 2.10 -6.20
N ALA A 151 1.07 2.71 -6.78
CA ALA A 151 1.63 2.31 -8.07
C ALA A 151 2.24 0.89 -8.02
N VAL A 152 3.00 0.56 -6.97
CA VAL A 152 3.61 -0.77 -6.81
C VAL A 152 2.53 -1.84 -6.62
N LEU A 153 1.52 -1.56 -5.79
CA LEU A 153 0.44 -2.52 -5.54
C LEU A 153 -0.43 -2.74 -6.77
N TYR A 154 -0.72 -1.67 -7.54
CA TYR A 154 -1.46 -1.81 -8.77
C TYR A 154 -0.69 -2.60 -9.83
N ASP A 155 0.61 -2.37 -9.98
CA ASP A 155 1.46 -3.13 -10.89
C ASP A 155 1.47 -4.62 -10.54
N ALA A 156 1.67 -4.95 -9.26
CA ALA A 156 1.60 -6.32 -8.77
C ALA A 156 0.24 -6.96 -9.06
N TYR A 157 -0.86 -6.27 -8.77
CA TYR A 157 -2.21 -6.73 -9.04
C TYR A 157 -2.46 -6.94 -10.54
N ALA A 158 -2.06 -5.97 -11.39
CA ALA A 158 -2.24 -6.05 -12.83
C ALA A 158 -1.48 -7.24 -13.45
N LYS A 159 -0.25 -7.51 -12.99
CA LYS A 159 0.54 -8.67 -13.41
C LYS A 159 -0.08 -9.99 -12.98
N ARG A 160 -0.61 -10.07 -11.75
CA ARG A 160 -1.33 -11.26 -11.25
C ARG A 160 -2.63 -11.50 -12.01
N LEU A 161 -3.37 -10.43 -12.36
CA LEU A 161 -4.54 -10.53 -13.25
C LEU A 161 -4.16 -11.07 -14.63
N ALA A 162 -3.09 -10.55 -15.21
CA ALA A 162 -2.61 -10.99 -16.52
C ALA A 162 -2.16 -12.46 -16.51
N ALA A 163 -1.58 -12.91 -15.39
CA ALA A 163 -1.18 -14.30 -15.17
C ALA A 163 -2.35 -15.24 -14.80
N GLY A 164 -3.56 -14.72 -14.61
CA GLY A 164 -4.73 -15.50 -14.20
C GLY A 164 -4.70 -15.97 -12.74
N VAL A 165 -3.86 -15.38 -11.91
CA VAL A 165 -3.74 -15.70 -10.49
C VAL A 165 -4.82 -14.99 -9.66
N GLU A 166 -5.16 -13.76 -10.05
CA GLU A 166 -6.23 -12.98 -9.42
C GLU A 166 -7.52 -13.06 -10.21
N PRO A 167 -8.69 -13.16 -9.55
CA PRO A 167 -9.98 -13.06 -10.23
C PRO A 167 -10.21 -11.60 -10.70
N ARG A 168 -10.86 -11.46 -11.85
CA ARG A 168 -11.35 -10.14 -12.28
C ARG A 168 -12.61 -9.81 -11.50
N VAL A 169 -12.60 -8.68 -10.82
CA VAL A 169 -13.82 -8.11 -10.23
C VAL A 169 -14.67 -7.54 -11.36
N SER A 170 -15.93 -7.92 -11.46
CA SER A 170 -16.82 -7.37 -12.48
C SER A 170 -17.20 -5.93 -12.15
N THR A 171 -17.49 -5.15 -13.20
CA THR A 171 -17.98 -3.77 -13.01
C THR A 171 -19.29 -3.75 -12.23
N ALA A 172 -20.15 -4.78 -12.39
CA ALA A 172 -21.40 -4.88 -11.66
C ALA A 172 -21.18 -5.05 -10.15
N GLU A 173 -20.21 -5.90 -9.75
CA GLU A 173 -19.86 -6.06 -8.32
C GLU A 173 -19.33 -4.76 -7.72
N LEU A 174 -18.45 -4.04 -8.45
CA LEU A 174 -17.94 -2.75 -8.00
C LEU A 174 -19.02 -1.67 -7.90
N LEU A 175 -19.99 -1.66 -8.81
CA LEU A 175 -21.10 -0.70 -8.80
C LEU A 175 -22.09 -0.97 -7.68
N ASP A 176 -22.37 -2.22 -7.36
CA ASP A 176 -23.21 -2.61 -6.22
C ASP A 176 -22.61 -2.11 -4.89
N GLU A 177 -21.29 -2.15 -4.76
CA GLU A 177 -20.59 -1.63 -3.58
C GLU A 177 -20.50 -0.11 -3.55
N SER A 178 -20.48 0.56 -4.72
CA SER A 178 -20.23 2.00 -4.85
C SER A 178 -21.46 2.90 -4.64
N ARG A 179 -22.65 2.34 -4.30
CA ARG A 179 -23.85 3.09 -3.95
C ARG A 179 -24.47 3.94 -5.05
N GLY A 180 -25.00 3.31 -6.06
CA GLY A 180 -25.95 3.96 -6.97
C GLY A 180 -25.27 4.91 -7.96
N TRP A 181 -24.16 4.44 -8.55
CA TRP A 181 -23.63 5.07 -9.72
C TRP A 181 -24.65 4.94 -10.86
N GLU A 182 -25.13 6.07 -11.36
CA GLU A 182 -25.88 6.13 -12.61
C GLU A 182 -24.91 6.50 -13.73
N GLU A 183 -24.89 5.73 -14.82
CA GLU A 183 -24.07 6.09 -15.96
C GLU A 183 -24.57 7.44 -16.51
N PRO A 184 -23.69 8.44 -16.64
CA PRO A 184 -24.08 9.70 -17.24
C PRO A 184 -24.41 9.47 -18.72
N GLU A 185 -25.42 10.18 -19.24
CA GLU A 185 -25.66 10.23 -20.69
C GLU A 185 -24.41 10.76 -21.38
N VAL A 186 -23.88 9.97 -22.30
CA VAL A 186 -22.69 10.37 -23.07
C VAL A 186 -23.16 10.96 -24.40
N TYR A 187 -22.79 12.21 -24.62
CA TYR A 187 -23.07 12.93 -25.82
C TYR A 187 -21.83 12.94 -26.73
N ASP A 188 -22.04 12.84 -28.01
CA ASP A 188 -20.98 13.09 -29.00
C ASP A 188 -20.55 14.56 -28.98
N ARG A 189 -19.52 14.89 -29.80
CA ARG A 189 -19.03 16.28 -29.89
C ARG A 189 -20.04 17.27 -30.52
N TYR A 190 -21.18 16.78 -30.97
CA TYR A 190 -22.28 17.58 -31.53
C TYR A 190 -23.47 17.67 -30.57
N GLY A 191 -23.37 17.11 -29.39
CA GLY A 191 -24.43 17.11 -28.35
C GLY A 191 -25.54 16.09 -28.62
N LEU A 192 -25.29 15.06 -29.44
CA LEU A 192 -26.22 13.97 -29.66
C LEU A 192 -25.94 12.82 -28.70
N ALA A 193 -26.98 12.27 -28.10
CA ALA A 193 -26.84 11.09 -27.22
C ALA A 193 -26.30 9.91 -28.04
N THR A 194 -25.22 9.29 -27.51
CA THR A 194 -24.62 8.11 -28.13
C THR A 194 -25.21 6.87 -27.44
N ASN A 195 -25.90 6.02 -28.19
CA ASN A 195 -26.21 4.67 -27.75
C ASN A 195 -24.91 3.86 -27.73
N ARG A 196 -24.46 3.42 -26.57
CA ARG A 196 -23.42 2.42 -26.40
C ARG A 196 -23.98 1.02 -26.46
#